data_13d14331ef65c6a88f05809cc268dce9
#
_entry.id   13d14331ef65c6a88f05809cc268dce9
#
_cell.length_a   1.000
_cell.length_b   1.000
_cell.length_c   1.000
_cell.angle_alpha   90.00
_cell.angle_beta   90.00
_cell.angle_gamma   90.00
#
_symmetry.space_group_name_H-M   'P 1'
#
loop_
_entity.id
_entity.type
_entity.pdbx_description
1 polymer ?
#
loop_
_entity_poly.entity_id
_entity_poly.type
_entity_poly.pdbx_seq_one_letter_code
_entity_poly.pdbx_strand_id
1 'polypeptide(L)'
;MLAVADGMRGPGGAAASAAAVDALKPLELADVPAADLLTMLAGAVTDADRTVRGLASDDHQPVTTLTALLRSGSPLALVHIGDTRAYLLRGGELFLLTQDHTWVQTQVDQGKLDRDQAAAHPERALLVRALGGGHQVEADLALRTALPGDRYLLCSDGLSAVVDRAALQSALSAATDPEHTVQHLIGLAQDEGAPDNIACVIADIRVV
;
A
#
# COMPACT_ATOMS: atom_id res chain seq x y z
N MET A 1 5.75 5.74 -11.36
CA MET A 1 5.59 4.76 -10.24
C MET A 1 4.86 5.41 -9.08
N LEU A 2 4.11 4.64 -8.27
CA LEU A 2 3.55 5.06 -6.98
C LEU A 2 3.99 4.05 -5.93
N ALA A 3 4.26 4.49 -4.69
CA ALA A 3 4.56 3.60 -3.58
C ALA A 3 4.14 4.23 -2.25
N VAL A 4 3.66 3.40 -1.33
CA VAL A 4 3.43 3.72 0.09
C VAL A 4 4.02 2.60 0.92
N ALA A 5 4.73 2.97 1.98
CA ALA A 5 5.27 2.06 2.98
C ALA A 5 4.99 2.63 4.37
N ASP A 6 4.56 1.78 5.28
CA ASP A 6 4.28 2.13 6.66
C ASP A 6 5.25 1.38 7.59
N GLY A 7 6.05 2.13 8.31
CA GLY A 7 7.14 1.61 9.13
C GLY A 7 6.72 1.39 10.57
N MET A 8 6.86 0.17 11.06
CA MET A 8 6.42 -0.26 12.38
C MET A 8 7.58 -0.54 13.35
N ARG A 9 7.24 -0.81 14.62
CA ARG A 9 8.15 -1.21 15.70
C ARG A 9 9.19 -0.14 16.08
N GLY A 10 8.68 1.05 16.49
CA GLY A 10 9.46 2.05 17.19
C GLY A 10 10.45 2.83 16.31
N PRO A 11 11.61 3.24 16.85
CA PRO A 11 12.49 4.23 16.19
C PRO A 11 13.03 3.83 14.81
N GLY A 12 13.06 2.53 14.50
CA GLY A 12 13.51 2.01 13.20
C GLY A 12 12.46 2.05 12.09
N GLY A 13 11.18 2.25 12.42
CA GLY A 13 10.08 2.19 11.45
C GLY A 13 10.21 3.18 10.31
N ALA A 14 10.51 4.44 10.62
CA ALA A 14 10.71 5.49 9.62
C ALA A 14 11.89 5.17 8.67
N ALA A 15 12.99 4.62 9.21
CA ALA A 15 14.13 4.20 8.40
C ALA A 15 13.78 2.99 7.50
N ALA A 16 12.96 2.06 8.02
CA ALA A 16 12.52 0.89 7.27
C ALA A 16 11.60 1.27 6.11
N SER A 17 10.61 2.13 6.34
CA SER A 17 9.70 2.60 5.28
C SER A 17 10.44 3.42 4.23
N ALA A 18 11.35 4.30 4.62
CA ALA A 18 12.19 5.04 3.70
C ALA A 18 13.07 4.11 2.86
N ALA A 19 13.74 3.13 3.46
CA ALA A 19 14.57 2.14 2.76
C ALA A 19 13.75 1.30 1.76
N ALA A 20 12.53 0.91 2.12
CA ALA A 20 11.64 0.17 1.24
C ALA A 20 11.25 0.97 0.00
N VAL A 21 10.90 2.24 0.15
CA VAL A 21 10.55 3.13 -0.97
C VAL A 21 11.79 3.44 -1.80
N ASP A 22 12.95 3.69 -1.17
CA ASP A 22 14.20 3.99 -1.86
C ASP A 22 14.67 2.85 -2.75
N ALA A 23 14.47 1.60 -2.36
CA ALA A 23 14.79 0.43 -3.17
C ALA A 23 14.01 0.35 -4.50
N LEU A 24 12.86 1.04 -4.59
CA LEU A 24 12.06 1.10 -5.83
C LEU A 24 12.50 2.23 -6.78
N LYS A 25 13.24 3.24 -6.30
CA LYS A 25 13.64 4.41 -7.12
C LYS A 25 14.35 4.07 -8.43
N PRO A 26 15.22 3.04 -8.51
CA PRO A 26 15.84 2.67 -9.78
C PRO A 26 14.82 2.29 -10.87
N LEU A 27 13.64 1.76 -10.50
CA LEU A 27 12.59 1.40 -11.45
C LEU A 27 11.87 2.62 -12.05
N GLU A 28 11.92 3.76 -11.38
CA GLU A 28 11.31 5.00 -11.87
C GLU A 28 12.08 5.59 -13.07
N LEU A 29 13.39 5.41 -13.07
CA LEU A 29 14.30 5.90 -14.12
C LEU A 29 14.55 4.87 -15.23
N ALA A 30 14.19 3.61 -15.01
CA ALA A 30 14.36 2.56 -15.98
C ALA A 30 13.23 2.58 -17.02
N ASP A 31 13.58 2.40 -18.28
CA ASP A 31 12.59 2.07 -19.32
C ASP A 31 12.25 0.57 -19.20
N VAL A 32 11.36 0.24 -18.26
CA VAL A 32 10.99 -1.14 -17.93
C VAL A 32 10.02 -1.67 -18.98
N PRO A 33 10.40 -2.70 -19.76
CA PRO A 33 9.49 -3.32 -20.70
C PRO A 33 8.27 -3.91 -19.99
N ALA A 34 7.11 -3.85 -20.63
CA ALA A 34 5.86 -4.36 -20.06
C ALA A 34 5.94 -5.85 -19.63
N ALA A 35 6.71 -6.66 -20.36
CA ALA A 35 6.92 -8.07 -20.06
C ALA A 35 7.73 -8.30 -18.77
N ASP A 36 8.55 -7.34 -18.38
CA ASP A 36 9.49 -7.48 -17.25
C ASP A 36 9.00 -6.81 -15.97
N LEU A 37 7.86 -6.09 -16.02
CA LEU A 37 7.32 -5.32 -14.89
C LEU A 37 7.26 -6.11 -13.58
N LEU A 38 6.67 -7.32 -13.60
CA LEU A 38 6.54 -8.16 -12.40
C LEU A 38 7.90 -8.64 -11.90
N THR A 39 8.79 -9.06 -12.79
CA THR A 39 10.12 -9.56 -12.44
C THR A 39 10.97 -8.46 -11.82
N MET A 40 10.95 -7.26 -12.43
CA MET A 40 11.68 -6.10 -11.91
C MET A 40 11.15 -5.64 -10.56
N LEU A 41 9.82 -5.62 -10.41
CA LEU A 41 9.18 -5.23 -9.15
C LEU A 41 9.45 -6.26 -8.04
N ALA A 42 9.40 -7.56 -8.34
CA ALA A 42 9.75 -8.64 -7.40
C ALA A 42 11.23 -8.56 -6.95
N GLY A 43 12.14 -8.25 -7.89
CA GLY A 43 13.55 -8.02 -7.59
C GLY A 43 13.76 -6.85 -6.63
N ALA A 44 13.10 -5.71 -6.90
CA ALA A 44 13.17 -4.53 -6.05
C ALA A 44 12.62 -4.78 -4.64
N VAL A 45 11.56 -5.58 -4.50
CA VAL A 45 11.02 -6.00 -3.19
C VAL A 45 12.02 -6.86 -2.43
N THR A 46 12.72 -7.77 -3.12
CA THR A 46 13.78 -8.60 -2.51
C THR A 46 14.94 -7.73 -2.00
N ASP A 47 15.33 -6.71 -2.76
CA ASP A 47 16.36 -5.76 -2.36
C ASP A 47 15.90 -4.87 -1.21
N ALA A 48 14.63 -4.42 -1.23
CA ALA A 48 14.01 -3.69 -0.13
C ALA A 48 14.04 -4.50 1.17
N ASP A 49 13.60 -5.77 1.13
CA ASP A 49 13.61 -6.66 2.30
C ASP A 49 15.03 -6.84 2.86
N ARG A 50 16.02 -7.05 1.98
CA ARG A 50 17.42 -7.16 2.38
C ARG A 50 17.92 -5.88 3.06
N THR A 51 17.56 -4.72 2.52
CA THR A 51 17.97 -3.42 3.08
C THR A 51 17.32 -3.19 4.44
N VAL A 52 16.01 -3.45 4.57
CA VAL A 52 15.28 -3.32 5.84
C VAL A 52 15.86 -4.27 6.91
N ARG A 53 16.15 -5.52 6.55
CA ARG A 53 16.83 -6.47 7.46
C ARG A 53 18.20 -5.97 7.92
N GLY A 54 18.92 -5.28 7.04
CA GLY A 54 20.22 -4.69 7.36
C GLY A 54 20.14 -3.55 8.40
N LEU A 55 18.96 -3.00 8.68
CA LEU A 55 18.72 -2.01 9.72
C LEU A 55 18.51 -2.64 11.11
N ALA A 56 18.43 -3.96 11.21
CA ALA A 56 18.24 -4.65 12.48
C ALA A 56 19.47 -4.47 13.38
N SER A 57 19.23 -4.37 14.69
CA SER A 57 20.21 -4.39 15.75
C SER A 57 19.83 -5.42 16.81
N ASP A 58 20.68 -5.65 17.79
CA ASP A 58 20.42 -6.64 18.86
C ASP A 58 19.10 -6.36 19.60
N ASP A 59 18.71 -5.09 19.73
CA ASP A 59 17.52 -4.67 20.47
C ASP A 59 16.31 -4.34 19.59
N HIS A 60 16.49 -4.18 18.27
CA HIS A 60 15.44 -3.68 17.39
C HIS A 60 15.44 -4.41 16.03
N GLN A 61 14.30 -4.91 15.65
CA GLN A 61 14.05 -5.46 14.31
C GLN A 61 12.95 -4.63 13.63
N PRO A 62 13.32 -3.56 12.93
CA PRO A 62 12.36 -2.73 12.24
C PRO A 62 11.71 -3.52 11.10
N VAL A 63 10.42 -3.28 10.90
CA VAL A 63 9.64 -3.85 9.80
C VAL A 63 8.83 -2.76 9.14
N THR A 64 8.46 -2.97 7.89
CA THR A 64 7.60 -2.06 7.15
C THR A 64 6.70 -2.80 6.18
N THR A 65 5.56 -2.22 5.88
CA THR A 65 4.72 -2.61 4.75
C THR A 65 5.30 -2.07 3.44
N LEU A 66 4.77 -2.52 2.32
CA LEU A 66 5.00 -1.90 1.01
C LEU A 66 3.85 -2.21 0.07
N THR A 67 3.26 -1.17 -0.50
CA THR A 67 2.34 -1.29 -1.63
C THR A 67 2.81 -0.36 -2.74
N ALA A 68 3.04 -0.91 -3.93
CA ALA A 68 3.51 -0.11 -5.06
C ALA A 68 2.84 -0.50 -6.39
N LEU A 69 2.72 0.50 -7.26
CA LEU A 69 2.25 0.38 -8.64
C LEU A 69 3.35 0.87 -9.59
N LEU A 70 3.74 0.01 -10.53
CA LEU A 70 4.69 0.33 -11.61
C LEU A 70 3.99 0.18 -12.96
N ARG A 71 4.00 1.24 -13.77
CA ARG A 71 3.31 1.29 -15.07
C ARG A 71 4.30 1.41 -16.22
N SER A 72 4.07 0.63 -17.28
CA SER A 72 4.75 0.77 -18.58
C SER A 72 3.70 0.69 -19.70
N GLY A 73 3.38 1.83 -20.30
CA GLY A 73 2.24 1.90 -21.23
C GLY A 73 0.90 1.65 -20.52
N SER A 74 0.10 0.70 -21.03
CA SER A 74 -1.14 0.24 -20.38
C SER A 74 -0.91 -0.83 -19.30
N PRO A 75 0.05 -1.77 -19.39
CA PRO A 75 0.37 -2.69 -18.30
C PRO A 75 0.76 -1.97 -17.02
N LEU A 76 0.21 -2.46 -15.89
CA LEU A 76 0.42 -1.97 -14.54
C LEU A 76 0.72 -3.15 -13.62
N ALA A 77 1.90 -3.20 -13.06
CA ALA A 77 2.25 -4.17 -12.03
C ALA A 77 1.92 -3.61 -10.65
N LEU A 78 1.31 -4.45 -9.81
CA LEU A 78 1.06 -4.21 -8.39
C LEU A 78 1.95 -5.15 -7.58
N VAL A 79 2.61 -4.61 -6.56
CA VAL A 79 3.16 -5.40 -5.45
C VAL A 79 2.54 -4.94 -4.14
N HIS A 80 2.32 -5.91 -3.25
CA HIS A 80 1.73 -5.65 -1.95
C HIS A 80 2.30 -6.58 -0.87
N ILE A 81 2.68 -5.99 0.27
CA ILE A 81 3.00 -6.70 1.51
C ILE A 81 2.62 -5.81 2.72
N GLY A 82 1.88 -6.37 3.66
CA GLY A 82 1.38 -5.66 4.85
C GLY A 82 -0.11 -5.33 4.78
N ASP A 83 -0.50 -4.19 5.30
CA ASP A 83 -1.88 -3.68 5.40
C ASP A 83 -2.07 -2.28 4.81
N THR A 84 -1.04 -1.73 4.16
CA THR A 84 -1.22 -0.59 3.24
C THR A 84 -2.07 -1.02 2.06
N ARG A 85 -2.97 -0.16 1.59
CA ARG A 85 -3.97 -0.55 0.60
C ARG A 85 -3.82 0.20 -0.71
N ALA A 86 -4.17 -0.48 -1.81
CA ALA A 86 -4.33 0.11 -3.12
C ALA A 86 -5.80 0.03 -3.56
N TYR A 87 -6.33 1.16 -4.02
CA TYR A 87 -7.67 1.27 -4.56
C TYR A 87 -7.63 1.77 -6.00
N LEU A 88 -8.63 1.36 -6.78
CA LEU A 88 -8.90 1.83 -8.14
C LEU A 88 -10.32 2.39 -8.19
N LEU A 89 -10.47 3.64 -8.56
CA LEU A 89 -11.73 4.18 -9.02
C LEU A 89 -11.78 4.08 -10.55
N ARG A 90 -12.75 3.33 -11.07
CA ARG A 90 -12.99 3.14 -12.51
C ARG A 90 -14.48 3.18 -12.79
N GLY A 91 -14.92 4.05 -13.71
CA GLY A 91 -16.34 4.16 -14.07
C GLY A 91 -17.25 4.56 -12.90
N GLY A 92 -16.74 5.27 -11.90
CA GLY A 92 -17.48 5.66 -10.70
C GLY A 92 -17.55 4.59 -9.61
N GLU A 93 -16.98 3.42 -9.83
CA GLU A 93 -16.93 2.32 -8.86
C GLU A 93 -15.54 2.20 -8.23
N LEU A 94 -15.48 2.01 -6.90
CA LEU A 94 -14.24 1.86 -6.15
C LEU A 94 -13.92 0.37 -5.94
N PHE A 95 -12.74 -0.07 -6.35
CA PHE A 95 -12.23 -1.42 -6.18
C PHE A 95 -11.05 -1.41 -5.22
N LEU A 96 -11.05 -2.28 -4.21
CA LEU A 96 -9.87 -2.60 -3.42
C LEU A 96 -9.03 -3.62 -4.19
N LEU A 97 -7.77 -3.30 -4.46
CA LEU A 97 -6.86 -4.13 -5.27
C LEU A 97 -5.97 -5.06 -4.43
N THR A 98 -5.84 -4.79 -3.12
CA THR A 98 -5.00 -5.51 -2.16
C THR A 98 -5.85 -6.27 -1.15
N GLN A 99 -5.24 -7.24 -0.48
CA GLN A 99 -5.80 -7.91 0.68
C GLN A 99 -4.81 -7.79 1.82
N ASP A 100 -5.27 -7.33 2.99
CA ASP A 100 -4.39 -7.07 4.12
C ASP A 100 -3.69 -8.34 4.60
N HIS A 101 -2.40 -8.28 4.83
CA HIS A 101 -1.62 -9.36 5.44
C HIS A 101 -1.63 -9.25 6.96
N THR A 102 -2.82 -9.26 7.55
CA THR A 102 -3.03 -9.24 9.01
C THR A 102 -3.50 -10.58 9.53
N TRP A 103 -3.30 -10.80 10.82
CA TRP A 103 -3.80 -11.99 11.48
C TRP A 103 -5.33 -12.06 11.39
N VAL A 104 -6.04 -10.94 11.62
CA VAL A 104 -7.50 -10.91 11.53
C VAL A 104 -8.02 -11.25 10.15
N GLN A 105 -7.36 -10.78 9.09
CA GLN A 105 -7.73 -11.13 7.71
C GLN A 105 -7.57 -12.65 7.48
N THR A 106 -6.51 -13.26 8.01
CA THR A 106 -6.33 -14.72 7.96
C THR A 106 -7.49 -15.44 8.69
N GLN A 107 -8.01 -14.92 9.81
CA GLN A 107 -9.15 -15.50 10.51
C GLN A 107 -10.45 -15.34 9.69
N VAL A 108 -10.63 -14.22 9.01
CA VAL A 108 -11.76 -13.99 8.09
C VAL A 108 -11.73 -15.00 6.94
N ASP A 109 -10.58 -15.18 6.30
CA ASP A 109 -10.41 -16.12 5.19
C ASP A 109 -10.66 -17.58 5.59
N GLN A 110 -10.38 -17.92 6.84
CA GLN A 110 -10.70 -19.23 7.43
C GLN A 110 -12.14 -19.35 7.93
N GLY A 111 -12.96 -18.31 7.80
CA GLY A 111 -14.34 -18.28 8.28
C GLY A 111 -14.49 -18.30 9.81
N LYS A 112 -13.44 -17.93 10.55
CA LYS A 112 -13.43 -17.89 12.02
C LYS A 112 -13.90 -16.55 12.59
N LEU A 113 -13.72 -15.47 11.82
CA LEU A 113 -14.24 -14.15 12.13
C LEU A 113 -15.04 -13.65 10.92
N ASP A 114 -16.06 -12.86 11.17
CA ASP A 114 -16.64 -12.01 10.13
C ASP A 114 -15.88 -10.68 10.03
N ARG A 115 -16.21 -9.86 9.02
CA ARG A 115 -15.51 -8.60 8.78
C ARG A 115 -15.69 -7.58 9.90
N ASP A 116 -16.86 -7.55 10.53
CA ASP A 116 -17.16 -6.60 11.61
C ASP A 116 -16.39 -7.00 12.88
N GLN A 117 -16.33 -8.29 13.18
CA GLN A 117 -15.52 -8.84 14.28
C GLN A 117 -14.03 -8.56 14.06
N ALA A 118 -13.53 -8.72 12.83
CA ALA A 118 -12.15 -8.44 12.49
C ALA A 118 -11.80 -6.95 12.66
N ALA A 119 -12.69 -6.05 12.21
CA ALA A 119 -12.49 -4.60 12.34
C ALA A 119 -12.45 -4.12 13.80
N ALA A 120 -13.24 -4.76 14.70
CA ALA A 120 -13.28 -4.46 16.12
C ALA A 120 -12.22 -5.20 16.96
N HIS A 121 -11.44 -6.11 16.35
CA HIS A 121 -10.52 -6.98 17.08
C HIS A 121 -9.31 -6.21 17.63
N PRO A 122 -8.86 -6.46 18.89
CA PRO A 122 -7.67 -5.80 19.44
C PRO A 122 -6.39 -5.99 18.60
N GLU A 123 -6.26 -7.15 17.95
CA GLU A 123 -5.10 -7.50 17.11
C GLU A 123 -5.33 -7.19 15.62
N ARG A 124 -6.24 -6.26 15.28
CA ARG A 124 -6.55 -5.92 13.88
C ARG A 124 -5.33 -5.45 13.06
N ALA A 125 -4.35 -4.82 13.73
CA ALA A 125 -3.11 -4.34 13.11
C ALA A 125 -1.93 -5.33 13.23
N LEU A 126 -2.17 -6.58 13.69
CA LEU A 126 -1.11 -7.57 13.80
C LEU A 126 -0.76 -8.12 12.41
N LEU A 127 0.38 -7.68 11.86
CA LEU A 127 0.87 -8.15 10.57
C LEU A 127 1.38 -9.59 10.63
N VAL A 128 1.05 -10.39 9.63
CA VAL A 128 1.58 -11.73 9.39
C VAL A 128 2.64 -11.73 8.27
N ARG A 129 2.69 -10.68 7.43
CA ARG A 129 3.72 -10.46 6.42
C ARG A 129 4.15 -9.00 6.42
N ALA A 130 5.46 -8.77 6.41
CA ALA A 130 6.09 -7.44 6.32
C ALA A 130 7.51 -7.58 5.79
N LEU A 131 8.08 -6.52 5.25
CA LEU A 131 9.52 -6.42 4.96
C LEU A 131 10.30 -6.36 6.27
N GLY A 132 11.45 -7.02 6.33
CA GLY A 132 12.30 -7.09 7.54
C GLY A 132 11.86 -8.15 8.55
N GLY A 133 10.77 -8.88 8.33
CA GLY A 133 10.11 -9.76 9.29
C GLY A 133 10.82 -11.10 9.60
N GLY A 134 12.07 -11.29 9.20
CA GLY A 134 12.86 -12.49 9.57
C GLY A 134 12.62 -13.74 8.71
N HIS A 135 11.54 -13.84 7.97
CA HIS A 135 11.26 -14.89 7.00
C HIS A 135 11.52 -14.42 5.56
N GLN A 136 11.55 -15.35 4.60
CA GLN A 136 11.59 -14.98 3.19
C GLN A 136 10.37 -14.12 2.87
N VAL A 137 10.59 -12.99 2.20
CA VAL A 137 9.49 -12.08 1.83
C VAL A 137 8.55 -12.76 0.83
N GLU A 138 7.26 -12.79 1.17
CA GLU A 138 6.18 -13.27 0.30
C GLU A 138 5.25 -12.11 0.00
N ALA A 139 5.58 -11.35 -1.05
CA ALA A 139 4.74 -10.26 -1.53
C ALA A 139 3.72 -10.76 -2.54
N ASP A 140 2.51 -10.22 -2.50
CA ASP A 140 1.53 -10.42 -3.55
C ASP A 140 1.92 -9.61 -4.78
N LEU A 141 1.90 -10.25 -5.94
CA LEU A 141 2.23 -9.65 -7.23
C LEU A 141 1.05 -9.84 -8.19
N ALA A 142 0.64 -8.78 -8.87
CA ALA A 142 -0.43 -8.84 -9.86
C ALA A 142 -0.14 -7.95 -11.06
N LEU A 143 -0.50 -8.42 -12.26
CA LEU A 143 -0.50 -7.61 -13.47
C LEU A 143 -1.92 -7.15 -13.75
N ARG A 144 -2.08 -5.87 -14.07
CA ARG A 144 -3.35 -5.20 -14.38
C ARG A 144 -3.20 -4.39 -15.66
N THR A 145 -4.31 -3.88 -16.15
CA THR A 145 -4.34 -2.91 -17.26
C THR A 145 -4.86 -1.58 -16.75
N ALA A 146 -4.05 -0.54 -16.87
CA ALA A 146 -4.46 0.82 -16.60
C ALA A 146 -5.19 1.39 -17.83
N LEU A 147 -6.35 2.00 -17.62
CA LEU A 147 -7.17 2.62 -18.65
C LEU A 147 -7.26 4.12 -18.43
N PRO A 148 -7.37 4.92 -19.49
CA PRO A 148 -7.70 6.34 -19.36
C PRO A 148 -8.96 6.56 -18.52
N GLY A 149 -8.87 7.50 -17.56
CA GLY A 149 -9.95 7.78 -16.61
C GLY A 149 -9.86 6.99 -15.31
N ASP A 150 -8.93 6.04 -15.18
CA ASP A 150 -8.65 5.40 -13.90
C ASP A 150 -8.02 6.40 -12.93
N ARG A 151 -8.45 6.34 -11.67
CA ARG A 151 -7.78 7.00 -10.54
C ARG A 151 -7.34 5.95 -9.53
N TYR A 152 -6.07 5.95 -9.19
CA TYR A 152 -5.48 5.06 -8.19
C TYR A 152 -5.21 5.83 -6.91
N LEU A 153 -5.52 5.21 -5.77
CA LEU A 153 -5.12 5.66 -4.42
C LEU A 153 -4.31 4.54 -3.77
N LEU A 154 -3.13 4.87 -3.24
CA LEU A 154 -2.42 4.04 -2.27
C LEU A 154 -2.43 4.76 -0.93
N CYS A 155 -2.63 4.04 0.16
CA CYS A 155 -2.65 4.64 1.49
C CYS A 155 -2.19 3.68 2.59
N SER A 156 -1.70 4.25 3.71
CA SER A 156 -1.48 3.54 4.96
C SER A 156 -2.82 3.26 5.68
N ASP A 157 -2.76 2.43 6.71
CA ASP A 157 -3.90 2.11 7.57
C ASP A 157 -4.41 3.33 8.35
N GLY A 158 -3.55 4.33 8.67
CA GLY A 158 -3.95 5.61 9.25
C GLY A 158 -5.07 6.34 8.49
N LEU A 159 -5.20 6.08 7.15
CA LEU A 159 -6.35 6.53 6.38
C LEU A 159 -7.46 5.48 6.34
N SER A 160 -7.14 4.26 5.93
CA SER A 160 -8.14 3.25 5.59
C SER A 160 -8.81 2.58 6.80
N ALA A 161 -8.29 2.77 8.01
CA ALA A 161 -8.90 2.30 9.24
C ALA A 161 -10.01 3.23 9.77
N VAL A 162 -9.99 4.51 9.38
CA VAL A 162 -10.92 5.52 9.92
C VAL A 162 -11.85 6.10 8.86
N VAL A 163 -11.43 6.18 7.60
CA VAL A 163 -12.28 6.66 6.49
C VAL A 163 -12.93 5.46 5.81
N ASP A 164 -14.25 5.37 5.88
CA ASP A 164 -14.99 4.26 5.31
C ASP A 164 -14.96 4.25 3.77
N ARG A 165 -15.37 3.10 3.18
CA ARG A 165 -15.36 2.90 1.73
C ARG A 165 -16.24 3.90 0.99
N ALA A 166 -17.38 4.31 1.56
CA ALA A 166 -18.31 5.24 0.91
C ALA A 166 -17.72 6.65 0.87
N ALA A 167 -17.09 7.10 1.95
CA ALA A 167 -16.38 8.37 2.03
C ALA A 167 -15.17 8.39 1.07
N LEU A 168 -14.37 7.31 1.03
CA LEU A 168 -13.27 7.15 0.06
C LEU A 168 -13.79 7.27 -1.38
N GLN A 169 -14.85 6.54 -1.73
CA GLN A 169 -15.44 6.58 -3.07
C GLN A 169 -15.95 7.97 -3.42
N SER A 170 -16.63 8.64 -2.50
CA SER A 170 -17.14 10.01 -2.68
C SER A 170 -15.99 10.98 -2.94
N ALA A 171 -14.96 10.98 -2.10
CA ALA A 171 -13.81 11.86 -2.24
C ALA A 171 -13.03 11.62 -3.56
N LEU A 172 -12.81 10.35 -3.93
CA LEU A 172 -12.12 9.99 -5.16
C LEU A 172 -12.92 10.30 -6.41
N SER A 173 -14.28 10.25 -6.35
CA SER A 173 -15.17 10.54 -7.47
C SER A 173 -15.36 12.03 -7.71
N ALA A 174 -15.00 12.88 -6.74
CA ALA A 174 -15.05 14.33 -6.93
C ALA A 174 -14.14 14.73 -8.10
N ALA A 175 -14.64 15.65 -8.97
CA ALA A 175 -13.90 16.12 -10.14
C ALA A 175 -12.80 17.13 -9.77
N THR A 176 -12.02 16.81 -8.74
CA THR A 176 -10.90 17.62 -8.25
C THR A 176 -9.58 16.99 -8.68
N ASP A 177 -8.52 17.81 -8.70
CA ASP A 177 -7.19 17.29 -8.96
C ASP A 177 -6.70 16.37 -7.81
N PRO A 178 -5.68 15.52 -8.05
CA PRO A 178 -5.15 14.59 -7.05
C PRO A 178 -4.71 15.25 -5.75
N GLU A 179 -4.11 16.45 -5.81
CA GLU A 179 -3.59 17.15 -4.63
C GLU A 179 -4.73 17.58 -3.68
N HIS A 180 -5.78 18.21 -4.21
CA HIS A 180 -6.97 18.55 -3.42
C HIS A 180 -7.66 17.32 -2.86
N THR A 181 -7.71 16.23 -3.64
CA THR A 181 -8.31 14.98 -3.15
C THR A 181 -7.50 14.38 -1.99
N VAL A 182 -6.16 14.39 -2.06
CA VAL A 182 -5.28 13.96 -0.97
C VAL A 182 -5.53 14.80 0.29
N GLN A 183 -5.55 16.14 0.16
CA GLN A 183 -5.81 17.03 1.31
C GLN A 183 -7.18 16.77 1.94
N HIS A 184 -8.20 16.54 1.12
CA HIS A 184 -9.54 16.23 1.60
C HIS A 184 -9.56 14.89 2.37
N LEU A 185 -8.91 13.83 1.84
CA LEU A 185 -8.82 12.54 2.51
C LEU A 185 -8.08 12.61 3.85
N ILE A 186 -6.98 13.38 3.89
CA ILE A 186 -6.25 13.63 5.14
C ILE A 186 -7.15 14.36 6.15
N GLY A 187 -7.91 15.36 5.70
CA GLY A 187 -8.87 16.08 6.54
C GLY A 187 -9.92 15.14 7.13
N LEU A 188 -10.52 14.25 6.31
CA LEU A 188 -11.48 13.26 6.79
C LEU A 188 -10.89 12.37 7.89
N ALA A 189 -9.64 11.90 7.71
CA ALA A 189 -9.00 11.06 8.72
C ALA A 189 -8.66 11.85 10.00
N GLN A 190 -8.31 13.13 9.88
CA GLN A 190 -8.08 14.01 11.03
C GLN A 190 -9.35 14.29 11.83
N ASP A 191 -10.49 14.48 11.16
CA ASP A 191 -11.79 14.65 11.78
C ASP A 191 -12.22 13.41 12.59
N GLU A 192 -11.79 12.22 12.17
CA GLU A 192 -11.96 10.94 12.91
C GLU A 192 -10.87 10.71 13.97
N GLY A 193 -10.04 11.70 14.26
CA GLY A 193 -9.07 11.69 15.35
C GLY A 193 -7.66 11.25 14.98
N ALA A 194 -7.39 10.89 13.71
CA ALA A 194 -6.07 10.50 13.20
C ALA A 194 -5.26 9.63 14.19
N PRO A 195 -5.68 8.38 14.45
CA PRO A 195 -5.05 7.54 15.50
C PRO A 195 -3.63 7.11 15.14
N ASP A 196 -3.22 7.28 13.88
CA ASP A 196 -1.88 6.94 13.37
C ASP A 196 -1.41 7.93 12.30
N ASN A 197 -0.16 7.78 11.85
CA ASN A 197 0.38 8.55 10.75
C ASN A 197 -0.39 8.25 9.45
N ILE A 198 -0.67 9.29 8.67
CA ILE A 198 -1.42 9.17 7.42
C ILE A 198 -0.45 9.39 6.26
N ALA A 199 -0.31 8.37 5.43
CA ALA A 199 0.37 8.46 4.14
C ALA A 199 -0.58 8.06 3.02
N CYS A 200 -0.72 8.90 1.98
CA CYS A 200 -1.47 8.53 0.79
C CYS A 200 -0.92 9.22 -0.46
N VAL A 201 -1.13 8.57 -1.59
CA VAL A 201 -0.76 9.08 -2.91
C VAL A 201 -1.85 8.75 -3.93
N ILE A 202 -2.16 9.70 -4.81
CA ILE A 202 -3.16 9.56 -5.86
C ILE A 202 -2.52 9.79 -7.23
N ALA A 203 -2.94 9.01 -8.23
CA ALA A 203 -2.62 9.25 -9.63
C ALA A 203 -3.80 9.01 -10.55
N ASP A 204 -3.94 9.90 -11.54
CA ASP A 204 -4.91 9.79 -12.63
C ASP A 204 -4.23 9.29 -13.91
N ILE A 205 -4.87 8.33 -14.57
CA ILE A 205 -4.43 7.89 -15.90
C ILE A 205 -5.09 8.77 -16.95
N ARG A 206 -4.27 9.56 -17.64
CA ARG A 206 -4.73 10.47 -18.70
C ARG A 206 -4.35 9.93 -20.08
N VAL A 207 -5.14 10.30 -21.08
CA VAL A 207 -4.74 10.15 -22.49
C VAL A 207 -3.63 11.17 -22.75
N VAL A 208 -2.49 10.72 -23.25
CA VAL A 208 -1.40 11.57 -23.76
C VAL A 208 -1.61 11.79 -25.23
#